data_0c531d8df3f84078cd76c482a9445a04
#
_entry.id   0c531d8df3f84078cd76c482a9445a04
#
_cell.length_a   1.000
_cell.length_b   1.000
_cell.length_c   1.000
_cell.angle_alpha   90.00
_cell.angle_beta   90.00
_cell.angle_gamma   90.00
#
_symmetry.space_group_name_H-M   'P 1'
#
loop_
_entity.id
_entity.type
_entity.pdbx_description
1 polymer ?
#
loop_
_entity_poly.entity_id
_entity_poly.type
_entity_poly.pdbx_seq_one_letter_code
_entity_poly.pdbx_strand_id
1 'polypeptide(L)'
;GPYGGTGHATPEEIEADVRKITRTCTDAGIHTILWNSPPFDMTPELDGIRTAYNETVEGIAKDNGATYFDVASLLADPSDASKTVYEQHPNDEGGTVITDALVKLIQE
;
A
#
# COMPACT_ATOMS: atom_id res chain seq x y z
N GLY A 1 -1.44 -20.65 12.03
CA GLY A 1 -0.56 -19.56 11.77
C GLY A 1 -1.29 -18.35 11.19
N PRO A 2 -0.65 -17.22 11.02
CA PRO A 2 -1.33 -16.01 10.56
C PRO A 2 -1.98 -16.16 9.18
N TYR A 3 -1.49 -17.06 8.36
CA TYR A 3 -2.02 -17.25 7.01
C TYR A 3 -2.91 -18.47 6.87
N GLY A 4 -2.90 -19.39 7.82
CA GLY A 4 -3.69 -20.60 7.78
C GLY A 4 -4.74 -20.71 8.86
N GLY A 5 -4.82 -19.73 9.74
CA GLY A 5 -5.75 -19.72 10.86
C GLY A 5 -7.05 -19.01 10.53
N THR A 6 -7.83 -18.77 11.56
CA THR A 6 -9.11 -18.07 11.47
C THR A 6 -8.98 -16.55 11.56
N GLY A 7 -7.77 -16.06 11.86
CA GLY A 7 -7.51 -14.63 12.00
C GLY A 7 -6.60 -14.09 10.91
N HIS A 8 -6.53 -12.78 10.83
CA HIS A 8 -5.61 -12.08 9.97
C HIS A 8 -4.32 -11.76 10.72
N ALA A 9 -3.24 -11.45 10.00
CA ALA A 9 -2.01 -10.95 10.61
C ALA A 9 -2.31 -9.65 11.38
N THR A 10 -1.64 -9.47 12.52
CA THR A 10 -1.79 -8.23 13.29
C THR A 10 -1.08 -7.06 12.57
N PRO A 11 -1.46 -5.81 12.83
CA PRO A 11 -0.73 -4.67 12.31
C PRO A 11 0.76 -4.69 12.63
N GLU A 12 1.13 -5.13 13.82
CA GLU A 12 2.53 -5.24 14.25
C GLU A 12 3.29 -6.31 13.46
N GLU A 13 2.65 -7.43 13.16
CA GLU A 13 3.25 -8.49 12.34
C GLU A 13 3.45 -8.01 10.90
N ILE A 14 2.47 -7.32 10.34
CA ILE A 14 2.54 -6.75 8.99
C ILE A 14 3.68 -5.73 8.92
N GLU A 15 3.76 -4.83 9.88
CA GLU A 15 4.83 -3.83 9.94
C GLU A 15 6.22 -4.50 9.98
N ALA A 16 6.39 -5.50 10.84
CA ALA A 16 7.65 -6.22 10.96
C ALA A 16 8.04 -6.93 9.66
N ASP A 17 7.08 -7.57 9.00
CA ASP A 17 7.32 -8.27 7.74
C ASP A 17 7.68 -7.30 6.62
N VAL A 18 6.96 -6.19 6.51
CA VAL A 18 7.23 -5.17 5.48
C VAL A 18 8.59 -4.54 5.70
N ARG A 19 8.97 -4.23 6.95
CA ARG A 19 10.31 -3.72 7.27
C ARG A 19 11.40 -4.70 6.86
N LYS A 20 11.22 -5.98 7.17
CA LYS A 20 12.20 -7.02 6.85
C LYS A 20 12.38 -7.17 5.34
N ILE A 21 11.28 -7.27 4.60
CA ILE A 21 11.31 -7.40 3.14
C ILE A 21 11.95 -6.17 2.50
N THR A 22 11.55 -4.98 2.93
CA THR A 22 12.08 -3.72 2.41
C THR A 22 13.57 -3.62 2.63
N ARG A 23 14.04 -3.90 3.84
CA ARG A 23 15.46 -3.87 4.16
C ARG A 23 16.26 -4.90 3.36
N THR A 24 15.71 -6.09 3.20
CA THR A 24 16.36 -7.12 2.38
C THR A 24 16.57 -6.65 0.96
N CYS A 25 15.55 -6.00 0.37
CA CYS A 25 15.63 -5.47 -0.99
C CYS A 25 16.61 -4.29 -1.09
N THR A 26 16.53 -3.33 -0.20
CA THR A 26 17.39 -2.15 -0.26
C THR A 26 18.85 -2.50 0.06
N ASP A 27 19.10 -3.42 0.97
CA ASP A 27 20.46 -3.91 1.26
C ASP A 27 21.07 -4.65 0.07
N ALA A 28 20.23 -5.26 -0.77
CA ALA A 28 20.67 -5.91 -2.01
C ALA A 28 20.87 -4.93 -3.17
N GLY A 29 20.68 -3.64 -2.95
CA GLY A 29 20.81 -2.61 -3.98
C GLY A 29 19.62 -2.51 -4.93
N ILE A 30 18.48 -3.09 -4.56
CA ILE A 30 17.27 -3.06 -5.39
C ILE A 30 16.50 -1.76 -5.10
N HIS A 31 16.18 -1.01 -6.16
CA HIS A 31 15.31 0.16 -6.01
C HIS A 31 13.92 -0.30 -5.61
N THR A 32 13.51 0.05 -4.41
CA THR A 32 12.30 -0.48 -3.78
C THR A 32 11.27 0.62 -3.63
N ILE A 33 10.05 0.35 -4.07
CA ILE A 33 8.92 1.28 -3.96
C ILE A 33 7.86 0.64 -3.06
N LEU A 34 7.46 1.35 -2.02
CA LEU A 34 6.39 0.92 -1.12
C LEU A 34 5.12 1.73 -1.38
N TRP A 35 4.01 1.03 -1.52
CA TRP A 35 2.70 1.62 -1.74
C TRP A 35 1.88 1.57 -0.46
N ASN A 36 1.07 2.58 -0.22
CA ASN A 36 0.01 2.48 0.76
C ASN A 36 -1.22 1.78 0.14
N SER A 37 -2.18 1.42 0.98
CA SER A 37 -3.37 0.71 0.54
C SER A 37 -4.52 1.70 0.31
N PRO A 38 -5.14 1.69 -0.88
CA PRO A 38 -6.30 2.56 -1.14
C PRO A 38 -7.53 2.13 -0.35
N PRO A 39 -8.55 3.02 -0.26
CA PRO A 39 -9.80 2.74 0.47
C PRO A 39 -10.72 1.84 -0.35
N PHE A 40 -10.47 0.54 -0.30
CA PHE A 40 -11.36 -0.45 -0.92
C PHE A 40 -12.56 -0.74 -0.03
N ASP A 41 -13.62 -1.29 -0.63
CA ASP A 41 -14.75 -1.81 0.13
C ASP A 41 -14.31 -3.08 0.86
N MET A 42 -14.27 -3.02 2.18
CA MET A 42 -13.81 -4.13 3.01
C MET A 42 -14.48 -4.10 4.37
N THR A 43 -14.36 -5.22 5.12
CA THR A 43 -14.91 -5.29 6.46
C THR A 43 -14.24 -4.30 7.40
N PRO A 44 -14.92 -3.87 8.49
CA PRO A 44 -14.29 -2.98 9.47
C PRO A 44 -12.96 -3.50 10.03
N GLU A 45 -12.82 -4.82 10.22
CA GLU A 45 -11.57 -5.42 10.68
C GLU A 45 -10.44 -5.21 9.68
N LEU A 46 -10.69 -5.51 8.40
CA LEU A 46 -9.69 -5.33 7.34
C LEU A 46 -9.36 -3.86 7.12
N ASP A 47 -10.37 -2.98 7.22
CA ASP A 47 -10.16 -1.55 7.09
C ASP A 47 -9.28 -1.00 8.21
N GLY A 48 -9.42 -1.54 9.42
CA GLY A 48 -8.55 -1.20 10.54
C GLY A 48 -7.11 -1.59 10.30
N ILE A 49 -6.88 -2.78 9.75
CA ILE A 49 -5.54 -3.26 9.39
C ILE A 49 -4.94 -2.37 8.30
N ARG A 50 -5.72 -2.04 7.28
CA ARG A 50 -5.31 -1.16 6.19
C ARG A 50 -4.88 0.21 6.72
N THR A 51 -5.69 0.80 7.58
CA THR A 51 -5.41 2.11 8.17
C THR A 51 -4.11 2.08 8.98
N ALA A 52 -3.93 1.05 9.81
CA ALA A 52 -2.72 0.89 10.60
C ALA A 52 -1.47 0.74 9.71
N TYR A 53 -1.58 -0.04 8.62
CA TYR A 53 -0.50 -0.16 7.64
C TYR A 53 -0.16 1.20 7.02
N ASN A 54 -1.18 1.96 6.61
CA ASN A 54 -0.96 3.25 5.96
C ASN A 54 -0.31 4.29 6.90
N GLU A 55 -0.50 4.15 8.20
CA GLU A 55 0.15 5.02 9.18
C GLU A 55 1.64 4.75 9.31
N THR A 56 2.11 3.57 8.95
CA THR A 56 3.50 3.15 9.15
C THR A 56 4.34 3.06 7.88
N VAL A 57 3.72 2.80 6.72
CA VAL A 57 4.44 2.46 5.49
C VAL A 57 5.37 3.56 5.00
N GLU A 58 4.99 4.82 5.14
CA GLU A 58 5.86 5.94 4.73
C GLU A 58 7.13 5.98 5.58
N GLY A 59 7.00 5.77 6.89
CA GLY A 59 8.14 5.69 7.80
C GLY A 59 9.06 4.52 7.49
N ILE A 60 8.47 3.37 7.13
CA ILE A 60 9.25 2.18 6.73
C ILE A 60 10.09 2.50 5.49
N ALA A 61 9.49 3.16 4.50
CA ALA A 61 10.20 3.56 3.29
C ALA A 61 11.38 4.48 3.64
N LYS A 62 11.13 5.52 4.42
CA LYS A 62 12.17 6.48 4.82
C LYS A 62 13.29 5.83 5.61
N ASP A 63 12.96 4.95 6.56
CA ASP A 63 13.94 4.29 7.43
C ASP A 63 14.87 3.36 6.65
N ASN A 64 14.45 2.87 5.50
CA ASN A 64 15.18 1.87 4.73
C ASN A 64 15.68 2.37 3.36
N GLY A 65 15.52 3.65 3.06
CA GLY A 65 15.96 4.21 1.78
C GLY A 65 15.12 3.77 0.59
N ALA A 66 13.86 3.38 0.82
CA ALA A 66 12.91 3.05 -0.22
C ALA A 66 12.10 4.29 -0.62
N THR A 67 11.47 4.24 -1.78
CA THR A 67 10.59 5.29 -2.27
C THR A 67 9.16 5.01 -1.81
N TYR A 68 8.49 6.01 -1.27
CA TYR A 68 7.09 5.91 -0.88
C TYR A 68 6.18 6.35 -2.04
N PHE A 69 5.15 5.55 -2.33
CA PHE A 69 4.16 5.86 -3.37
C PHE A 69 2.76 5.90 -2.77
N ASP A 70 2.18 7.09 -2.69
CA ASP A 70 0.87 7.33 -2.08
C ASP A 70 -0.25 7.02 -3.08
N VAL A 71 -0.56 5.74 -3.24
CA VAL A 71 -1.62 5.27 -4.14
C VAL A 71 -3.00 5.65 -3.61
N ALA A 72 -3.18 5.65 -2.29
CA ALA A 72 -4.48 5.94 -1.69
C ALA A 72 -4.99 7.32 -2.09
N SER A 73 -4.11 8.33 -2.09
CA SER A 73 -4.49 9.68 -2.50
C SER A 73 -4.87 9.79 -3.97
N LEU A 74 -4.30 8.94 -4.83
CA LEU A 74 -4.63 8.94 -6.26
C LEU A 74 -6.00 8.35 -6.53
N LEU A 75 -6.41 7.35 -5.74
CA LEU A 75 -7.68 6.65 -5.94
C LEU A 75 -8.81 7.20 -5.10
N ALA A 76 -8.52 8.00 -4.10
CA ALA A 76 -9.53 8.60 -3.24
C ALA A 76 -10.12 9.84 -3.90
N ASP A 77 -11.36 9.74 -4.37
CA ASP A 77 -12.13 10.90 -4.81
C ASP A 77 -12.99 11.35 -3.64
N PRO A 78 -12.80 12.57 -3.12
CA PRO A 78 -13.62 13.06 -2.01
C PRO A 78 -15.11 13.09 -2.28
N SER A 79 -15.51 13.18 -3.56
CA SER A 79 -16.92 13.25 -3.94
C SER A 79 -17.51 11.88 -4.29
N ASP A 80 -16.71 10.96 -4.80
CA ASP A 80 -17.15 9.63 -5.22
C ASP A 80 -15.98 8.68 -5.44
N ALA A 81 -15.68 7.86 -4.42
CA ALA A 81 -14.59 6.89 -4.49
C ALA A 81 -14.81 5.82 -5.57
N SER A 82 -16.08 5.59 -6.00
CA SER A 82 -16.37 4.57 -7.01
C SER A 82 -15.82 4.92 -8.40
N LYS A 83 -15.41 6.15 -8.65
CA LYS A 83 -14.82 6.54 -9.93
C LYS A 83 -13.52 5.81 -10.23
N THR A 84 -12.74 5.49 -9.21
CA THR A 84 -11.42 4.87 -9.37
C THR A 84 -11.32 3.49 -8.75
N VAL A 85 -12.31 3.10 -7.95
CA VAL A 85 -12.30 1.84 -7.19
C VAL A 85 -13.59 1.06 -7.46
N TYR A 86 -13.46 -0.24 -7.66
CA TYR A 86 -14.59 -1.17 -7.75
C TYR A 86 -14.34 -2.31 -6.77
N GLU A 87 -15.24 -2.44 -5.78
CA GLU A 87 -15.11 -3.41 -4.69
C GLU A 87 -13.74 -3.29 -4.00
N GLN A 88 -12.88 -4.30 -4.13
CA GLN A 88 -11.58 -4.35 -3.50
C GLN A 88 -10.42 -4.12 -4.49
N HIS A 89 -10.73 -3.61 -5.68
CA HIS A 89 -9.74 -3.43 -6.74
C HIS A 89 -9.89 -2.06 -7.40
N PRO A 90 -8.82 -1.48 -7.94
CA PRO A 90 -8.95 -0.33 -8.84
C PRO A 90 -9.76 -0.74 -10.07
N ASN A 91 -10.62 0.14 -10.54
CA ASN A 91 -11.26 -0.03 -11.84
C ASN A 91 -10.30 0.40 -12.97
N ASP A 92 -10.75 0.38 -14.23
CA ASP A 92 -9.89 0.73 -15.37
C ASP A 92 -9.33 2.14 -15.25
N GLU A 93 -10.13 3.11 -14.82
CA GLU A 93 -9.68 4.49 -14.60
C GLU A 93 -8.64 4.55 -13.48
N GLY A 94 -8.89 3.85 -12.37
CA GLY A 94 -7.94 3.77 -11.26
C GLY A 94 -6.62 3.13 -11.68
N GLY A 95 -6.68 2.07 -12.47
CA GLY A 95 -5.48 1.43 -13.03
C GLY A 95 -4.65 2.39 -13.89
N THR A 96 -5.31 3.18 -14.73
CA THR A 96 -4.65 4.20 -15.57
C THR A 96 -4.00 5.27 -14.71
N VAL A 97 -4.68 5.75 -13.69
CA VAL A 97 -4.15 6.77 -12.77
C VAL A 97 -2.89 6.24 -12.07
N ILE A 98 -2.92 5.01 -11.57
CA ILE A 98 -1.77 4.40 -10.91
C ILE A 98 -0.60 4.26 -11.91
N THR A 99 -0.87 3.75 -13.09
CA THR A 99 0.17 3.53 -14.11
C THR A 99 0.84 4.83 -14.49
N ASP A 100 0.07 5.88 -14.77
CA ASP A 100 0.63 7.18 -15.17
C ASP A 100 1.48 7.78 -14.05
N ALA A 101 1.01 7.70 -12.80
CA ALA A 101 1.76 8.22 -11.66
C ALA A 101 3.03 7.43 -11.40
N LEU A 102 2.97 6.09 -11.53
CA LEU A 102 4.13 5.22 -11.34
C LEU A 102 5.21 5.46 -12.41
N VAL A 103 4.80 5.59 -13.66
CA VAL A 103 5.73 5.91 -14.76
C VAL A 103 6.44 7.25 -14.49
N LYS A 104 5.69 8.25 -14.08
CA LYS A 104 6.25 9.56 -13.74
C LYS A 104 7.25 9.46 -12.58
N LEU A 105 6.92 8.70 -11.55
CA LEU A 105 7.78 8.49 -10.39
C LEU A 105 9.10 7.82 -10.79
N ILE A 106 9.05 6.81 -11.67
CA ILE A 106 10.23 6.07 -12.13
C ILE A 106 11.14 6.96 -12.98
N GLN A 107 10.57 7.91 -13.71
CA GLN A 107 11.32 8.82 -14.59
C GLN A 107 12.01 9.97 -13.83
N GLU A 108 11.64 10.17 -12.59
CA GLU A 108 12.30 11.19 -11.74
C GLU A 108 13.72 10.70 -11.25
#